data_f0bff6390349b24f779197eb57b0d1c5
#
_entry.id   f0bff6390349b24f779197eb57b0d1c5
#
_cell.length_a   1.000
_cell.length_b   1.000
_cell.length_c   1.000
_cell.angle_alpha   90.00
_cell.angle_beta   90.00
_cell.angle_gamma   90.00
#
_symmetry.space_group_name_H-M   'P 1'
#
loop_
_entity.id
_entity.type
_entity.pdbx_description
1 polymer ?
#
loop_
_entity_poly.entity_id
_entity_poly.type
_entity_poly.pdbx_seq_one_letter_code
_entity_poly.pdbx_strand_id
1 'polypeptide(L)'
;MNEPDDDRWRETHLGRLLGHAMRRFDERVLQLMAASEQAPLALANLAARDKVGAAHIHITRHLPLGGARLTELAAWAGIAKQSIGDLVDQCEAWGLVAREPDPRDARARRIVFTPTGLDWLAAFRDAVAQAEAEFRDAVGDEVATVVALGLEAYAA
;
A
#
# COMPACT_ATOMS: atom_id res chain seq x y z
N MET A 1 -23.79 19.29 37.42
CA MET A 1 -22.33 19.40 37.17
C MET A 1 -21.99 18.28 36.19
N ASN A 2 -21.90 18.60 34.91
CA ASN A 2 -21.47 17.61 33.92
C ASN A 2 -20.00 17.25 34.24
N GLU A 3 -19.74 15.99 34.57
CA GLU A 3 -18.38 15.46 34.48
C GLU A 3 -17.82 15.82 33.13
N PRO A 4 -16.54 16.23 33.01
CA PRO A 4 -15.91 16.38 31.70
C PRO A 4 -16.08 15.04 30.98
N ASP A 5 -16.79 15.10 29.86
CA ASP A 5 -17.01 13.97 28.96
C ASP A 5 -15.66 13.26 28.80
N ASP A 6 -15.55 11.99 29.22
CA ASP A 6 -14.30 11.25 29.17
C ASP A 6 -13.95 11.02 27.69
N ASP A 7 -13.18 11.93 27.12
CA ASP A 7 -12.78 11.98 25.72
C ASP A 7 -11.77 10.86 25.35
N ARG A 8 -11.41 10.02 26.31
CA ARG A 8 -10.41 8.93 26.15
C ARG A 8 -10.78 7.93 25.05
N TRP A 9 -12.09 7.68 24.83
CA TRP A 9 -12.56 6.81 23.76
C TRP A 9 -12.08 7.28 22.37
N ARG A 10 -11.94 8.59 22.17
CA ARG A 10 -11.43 9.17 20.90
C ARG A 10 -9.97 8.82 20.65
N GLU A 11 -9.22 8.56 21.71
CA GLU A 11 -7.80 8.23 21.62
C GLU A 11 -7.56 6.71 21.51
N THR A 12 -8.49 5.89 22.01
CA THR A 12 -8.32 4.46 22.20
C THR A 12 -9.20 3.59 21.31
N HIS A 13 -10.10 4.15 20.50
CA HIS A 13 -10.97 3.35 19.67
C HIS A 13 -10.20 2.65 18.53
N LEU A 14 -10.67 1.46 18.15
CA LEU A 14 -10.00 0.57 17.21
C LEU A 14 -9.66 1.26 15.87
N GLY A 15 -10.58 2.05 15.31
CA GLY A 15 -10.35 2.75 14.04
C GLY A 15 -9.16 3.70 14.07
N ARG A 16 -8.93 4.39 15.19
CA ARG A 16 -7.76 5.25 15.39
C ARG A 16 -6.49 4.43 15.49
N LEU A 17 -6.51 3.34 16.25
CA LEU A 17 -5.36 2.44 16.41
C LEU A 17 -4.96 1.81 15.08
N LEU A 18 -5.93 1.31 14.31
CA LEU A 18 -5.70 0.75 12.97
C LEU A 18 -5.11 1.80 12.02
N GLY A 19 -5.64 3.01 12.01
CA GLY A 19 -5.13 4.10 11.17
C GLY A 19 -3.69 4.49 11.52
N HIS A 20 -3.34 4.54 12.81
CA HIS A 20 -1.97 4.80 13.26
C HIS A 20 -1.03 3.65 12.92
N ALA A 21 -1.46 2.40 13.16
CA ALA A 21 -0.67 1.22 12.85
C ALA A 21 -0.38 1.12 11.34
N MET A 22 -1.38 1.32 10.49
CA MET A 22 -1.23 1.30 9.03
C MET A 22 -0.25 2.37 8.56
N ARG A 23 -0.39 3.60 9.05
CA ARG A 23 0.51 4.71 8.69
C ARG A 23 1.95 4.40 9.06
N ARG A 24 2.20 3.94 10.29
CA ARG A 24 3.54 3.55 10.76
C ARG A 24 4.13 2.41 9.93
N PHE A 25 3.31 1.42 9.59
CA PHE A 25 3.73 0.30 8.77
C PHE A 25 4.12 0.76 7.36
N ASP A 26 3.27 1.55 6.70
CA ASP A 26 3.52 2.07 5.35
C ASP A 26 4.75 3.00 5.30
N GLU A 27 4.93 3.86 6.30
CA GLU A 27 6.13 4.69 6.44
C GLU A 27 7.40 3.83 6.55
N ARG A 28 7.33 2.74 7.33
CA ARG A 28 8.47 1.84 7.48
C ARG A 28 8.78 1.09 6.17
N VAL A 29 7.77 0.60 5.49
CA VAL A 29 7.93 -0.02 4.16
C VAL A 29 8.59 0.93 3.18
N LEU A 30 8.15 2.20 3.11
CA LEU A 30 8.76 3.21 2.23
C LEU A 30 10.22 3.50 2.59
N GLN A 31 10.57 3.56 3.87
CA GLN A 31 11.98 3.72 4.31
C GLN A 31 12.83 2.54 3.84
N LEU A 32 12.33 1.32 3.96
CA LEU A 32 13.02 0.12 3.49
C LEU A 32 13.17 0.11 1.97
N MET A 33 12.13 0.54 1.24
CA MET A 33 12.20 0.68 -0.21
C MET A 33 13.21 1.74 -0.66
N ALA A 34 13.26 2.87 0.04
CA ALA A 34 14.22 3.94 -0.25
C ALA A 34 15.69 3.51 -0.05
N ALA A 35 15.91 2.57 0.88
CA ALA A 35 17.23 2.02 1.20
C ALA A 35 17.53 0.71 0.46
N SER A 36 16.59 0.16 -0.31
CA SER A 36 16.74 -1.14 -0.97
C SER A 36 17.71 -1.05 -2.16
N GLU A 37 18.72 -1.90 -2.17
CA GLU A 37 19.61 -2.07 -3.32
C GLU A 37 18.94 -2.87 -4.47
N GLN A 38 17.86 -3.55 -4.19
CA GLN A 38 17.11 -4.35 -5.17
C GLN A 38 16.01 -3.53 -5.86
N ALA A 39 15.56 -2.43 -5.25
CA ALA A 39 14.59 -1.54 -5.87
C ALA A 39 15.22 -0.79 -7.05
N PRO A 40 14.47 -0.55 -8.15
CA PRO A 40 14.95 0.30 -9.21
C PRO A 40 15.42 1.65 -8.66
N LEU A 41 16.65 2.03 -8.95
CA LEU A 41 17.31 3.19 -8.34
C LEU A 41 16.51 4.49 -8.47
N ALA A 42 15.89 4.69 -9.63
CA ALA A 42 15.05 5.87 -9.87
C ALA A 42 13.84 5.91 -8.92
N LEU A 43 13.18 4.77 -8.69
CA LEU A 43 12.03 4.65 -7.78
C LEU A 43 12.45 4.73 -6.31
N ALA A 44 13.56 4.11 -5.93
CA ALA A 44 14.13 4.23 -4.59
C ALA A 44 14.49 5.70 -4.26
N ASN A 45 15.07 6.42 -5.20
CA ASN A 45 15.36 7.85 -5.05
C ASN A 45 14.10 8.71 -4.93
N LEU A 46 13.02 8.37 -5.64
CA LEU A 46 11.72 9.04 -5.50
C LEU A 46 11.11 8.76 -4.12
N ALA A 47 11.21 7.54 -3.61
CA ALA A 47 10.78 7.18 -2.27
C ALA A 47 11.58 7.93 -1.19
N ALA A 48 12.90 8.01 -1.34
CA ALA A 48 13.77 8.74 -0.42
C ALA A 48 13.50 10.26 -0.38
N ARG A 49 12.86 10.81 -1.40
CA ARG A 49 12.46 12.22 -1.50
C ARG A 49 10.98 12.46 -1.21
N ASP A 50 10.30 11.50 -0.59
CA ASP A 50 8.87 11.53 -0.28
C ASP A 50 7.96 11.77 -1.51
N LYS A 51 8.43 11.42 -2.71
CA LYS A 51 7.64 11.51 -3.95
C LYS A 51 6.76 10.28 -4.14
N VAL A 52 7.29 9.08 -3.84
CA VAL A 52 6.48 7.87 -3.69
C VAL A 52 6.01 7.82 -2.24
N GLY A 53 4.74 8.04 -2.02
CA GLY A 53 4.14 8.06 -0.69
C GLY A 53 3.22 6.86 -0.44
N ALA A 54 2.62 6.83 0.75
CA ALA A 54 1.68 5.78 1.16
C ALA A 54 0.51 5.59 0.18
N ALA A 55 0.04 6.67 -0.46
CA ALA A 55 -1.02 6.59 -1.47
C ALA A 55 -0.61 5.76 -2.69
N HIS A 56 0.65 5.83 -3.12
CA HIS A 56 1.17 5.04 -4.26
C HIS A 56 1.37 3.57 -3.89
N ILE A 57 1.56 3.25 -2.62
CA ILE A 57 1.63 1.86 -2.13
C ILE A 57 0.32 1.12 -2.42
N HIS A 58 -0.83 1.78 -2.44
CA HIS A 58 -2.09 1.16 -2.80
C HIS A 58 -2.06 0.54 -4.20
N ILE A 59 -1.39 1.18 -5.17
CA ILE A 59 -1.18 0.61 -6.50
C ILE A 59 -0.36 -0.68 -6.39
N THR A 60 0.79 -0.63 -5.72
CA THR A 60 1.67 -1.79 -5.54
C THR A 60 0.97 -2.94 -4.81
N ARG A 61 0.16 -2.62 -3.80
CA ARG A 61 -0.52 -3.59 -2.95
C ARG A 61 -1.70 -4.27 -3.63
N HIS A 62 -2.44 -3.57 -4.47
CA HIS A 62 -3.73 -4.02 -4.99
C HIS A 62 -3.73 -4.39 -6.48
N LEU A 63 -2.74 -3.92 -7.25
CA LEU A 63 -2.67 -4.26 -8.67
C LEU A 63 -2.23 -5.73 -8.86
N PRO A 64 -3.10 -6.58 -9.42
CA PRO A 64 -2.71 -7.97 -9.68
C PRO A 64 -1.69 -8.07 -10.80
N LEU A 65 -0.89 -9.17 -10.81
CA LEU A 65 0.11 -9.41 -11.85
C LEU A 65 -0.47 -9.47 -13.27
N GLY A 66 -1.71 -9.94 -13.40
CA GLY A 66 -2.44 -9.97 -14.66
C GLY A 66 -2.99 -8.61 -15.11
N GLY A 67 -2.81 -7.57 -14.31
CA GLY A 67 -3.37 -6.24 -14.54
C GLY A 67 -4.84 -6.11 -14.13
N ALA A 68 -5.32 -4.89 -14.10
CA ALA A 68 -6.69 -4.56 -13.75
C ALA A 68 -7.16 -3.29 -14.48
N ARG A 69 -8.47 -3.14 -14.64
CA ARG A 69 -9.06 -1.87 -15.04
C ARG A 69 -9.00 -0.87 -13.88
N LEU A 70 -9.00 0.41 -14.21
CA LEU A 70 -8.96 1.48 -13.20
C LEU A 70 -10.10 1.37 -12.18
N THR A 71 -11.30 1.01 -12.64
CA THR A 71 -12.49 0.84 -11.78
C THR A 71 -12.34 -0.32 -10.80
N GLU A 72 -11.74 -1.43 -11.21
CA GLU A 72 -11.48 -2.59 -10.37
C GLU A 72 -10.42 -2.24 -9.31
N LEU A 73 -9.34 -1.59 -9.73
CA LEU A 73 -8.25 -1.17 -8.83
C LEU A 73 -8.76 -0.16 -7.78
N ALA A 74 -9.60 0.80 -8.20
CA ALA A 74 -10.21 1.76 -7.29
C ALA A 74 -11.10 1.08 -6.23
N ALA A 75 -11.89 0.08 -6.64
CA ALA A 75 -12.75 -0.68 -5.74
C ALA A 75 -11.93 -1.48 -4.71
N TRP A 76 -10.90 -2.20 -5.14
CA TRP A 76 -10.04 -2.98 -4.24
C TRP A 76 -9.22 -2.11 -3.29
N ALA A 77 -8.75 -0.96 -3.76
CA ALA A 77 -8.01 -0.02 -2.92
C ALA A 77 -8.91 0.80 -1.99
N GLY A 78 -10.23 0.79 -2.19
CA GLY A 78 -11.16 1.62 -1.43
C GLY A 78 -10.97 3.13 -1.67
N ILE A 79 -10.51 3.51 -2.86
CA ILE A 79 -10.16 4.90 -3.24
C ILE A 79 -11.08 5.35 -4.37
N ALA A 80 -11.48 6.63 -4.36
CA ALA A 80 -12.29 7.20 -5.44
C ALA A 80 -11.58 7.07 -6.80
N LYS A 81 -12.35 6.78 -7.87
CA LYS A 81 -11.81 6.54 -9.22
C LYS A 81 -10.93 7.68 -9.72
N GLN A 82 -11.30 8.93 -9.45
CA GLN A 82 -10.50 10.08 -9.85
C GLN A 82 -9.14 10.10 -9.14
N SER A 83 -9.13 9.89 -7.82
CA SER A 83 -7.89 9.87 -7.03
C SER A 83 -6.96 8.72 -7.43
N ILE A 84 -7.51 7.52 -7.67
CA ILE A 84 -6.70 6.39 -8.14
C ILE A 84 -6.17 6.65 -9.57
N GLY A 85 -6.94 7.34 -10.40
CA GLY A 85 -6.51 7.76 -11.74
C GLY A 85 -5.28 8.67 -11.70
N ASP A 86 -5.28 9.66 -10.83
CA ASP A 86 -4.14 10.56 -10.63
C ASP A 86 -2.90 9.82 -10.11
N LEU A 87 -3.08 8.87 -9.20
CA LEU A 87 -1.99 8.02 -8.70
C LEU A 87 -1.43 7.11 -9.80
N VAL A 88 -2.28 6.53 -10.63
CA VAL A 88 -1.87 5.72 -11.77
C VAL A 88 -1.11 6.55 -12.80
N ASP A 89 -1.54 7.78 -13.08
CA ASP A 89 -0.83 8.69 -13.98
C ASP A 89 0.60 8.98 -13.48
N GLN A 90 0.77 9.20 -12.19
CA GLN A 90 2.09 9.37 -11.58
C GLN A 90 2.93 8.10 -11.66
N CYS A 91 2.36 6.94 -11.32
CA CYS A 91 3.05 5.65 -11.42
C CYS A 91 3.45 5.31 -12.86
N GLU A 92 2.63 5.68 -13.85
CA GLU A 92 2.96 5.53 -15.28
C GLU A 92 4.11 6.44 -15.69
N ALA A 93 4.09 7.70 -15.24
CA ALA A 93 5.18 8.65 -15.47
C ALA A 93 6.52 8.19 -14.88
N TRP A 94 6.49 7.45 -13.79
CA TRP A 94 7.68 6.86 -13.17
C TRP A 94 8.10 5.52 -13.79
N GLY A 95 7.34 5.00 -14.74
CA GLY A 95 7.60 3.69 -15.35
C GLY A 95 7.29 2.49 -14.49
N LEU A 96 6.50 2.66 -13.42
CA LEU A 96 6.07 1.57 -12.54
C LEU A 96 4.97 0.72 -13.19
N VAL A 97 4.03 1.37 -13.85
CA VAL A 97 2.90 0.75 -14.55
C VAL A 97 2.78 1.29 -15.96
N ALA A 98 2.04 0.60 -16.80
CA ALA A 98 1.63 1.04 -18.13
C ALA A 98 0.15 0.74 -18.36
N ARG A 99 -0.48 1.50 -19.27
CA ARG A 99 -1.83 1.23 -19.75
C ARG A 99 -1.77 0.49 -21.06
N GLU A 100 -2.38 -0.68 -21.10
CA GLU A 100 -2.48 -1.53 -22.27
C GLU A 100 -3.93 -1.72 -22.71
N PRO A 101 -4.23 -2.07 -23.98
CA PRO A 101 -5.55 -2.51 -24.38
C PRO A 101 -5.99 -3.73 -23.56
N ASP A 102 -7.25 -3.73 -23.11
CA ASP A 102 -7.81 -4.92 -22.45
C ASP A 102 -8.05 -6.02 -23.50
N PRO A 103 -7.54 -7.25 -23.31
CA PRO A 103 -7.75 -8.35 -24.26
C PRO A 103 -9.22 -8.72 -24.47
N ARG A 104 -10.08 -8.40 -23.47
CA ARG A 104 -11.52 -8.69 -23.50
C ARG A 104 -12.35 -7.60 -24.14
N ASP A 105 -11.80 -6.37 -24.23
CA ASP A 105 -12.50 -5.21 -24.78
C ASP A 105 -11.48 -4.19 -25.27
N ALA A 106 -11.29 -4.12 -26.57
CA ALA A 106 -10.32 -3.21 -27.22
C ALA A 106 -10.58 -1.71 -26.93
N ARG A 107 -11.78 -1.33 -26.46
CA ARG A 107 -12.12 0.04 -26.07
C ARG A 107 -11.67 0.38 -24.65
N ALA A 108 -11.42 -0.64 -23.81
CA ALA A 108 -10.98 -0.49 -22.44
C ALA A 108 -9.46 -0.56 -22.33
N ARG A 109 -8.92 0.08 -21.30
CA ARG A 109 -7.51 -0.02 -20.91
C ARG A 109 -7.41 -0.77 -19.59
N ARG A 110 -6.38 -1.61 -19.47
CA ARG A 110 -5.97 -2.20 -18.21
C ARG A 110 -4.62 -1.64 -17.79
N ILE A 111 -4.41 -1.56 -16.51
CA ILE A 111 -3.16 -1.15 -15.87
C ILE A 111 -2.36 -2.42 -15.59
N VAL A 112 -1.10 -2.44 -15.97
CA VAL A 112 -0.18 -3.56 -15.76
C VAL A 112 1.13 -3.06 -15.19
N PHE A 113 1.83 -3.89 -14.40
CA PHE A 113 3.21 -3.59 -14.05
C PHE A 113 4.12 -3.64 -15.28
N THR A 114 5.04 -2.70 -15.36
CA THR A 114 6.18 -2.77 -16.30
C THR A 114 7.25 -3.73 -15.76
N PRO A 115 8.28 -4.10 -16.54
CA PRO A 115 9.44 -4.81 -15.98
C PRO A 115 10.07 -4.09 -14.77
N THR A 116 10.23 -2.76 -14.83
CA THR A 116 10.68 -1.94 -13.70
C THR A 116 9.71 -2.02 -12.52
N GLY A 117 8.41 -2.04 -12.79
CA GLY A 117 7.37 -2.22 -11.78
C GLY A 117 7.40 -3.58 -11.11
N LEU A 118 7.77 -4.64 -11.83
CA LEU A 118 7.94 -5.97 -11.26
C LEU A 118 9.17 -6.06 -10.35
N ASP A 119 10.27 -5.38 -10.70
CA ASP A 119 11.44 -5.27 -9.83
C ASP A 119 11.10 -4.47 -8.56
N TRP A 120 10.34 -3.40 -8.69
CA TRP A 120 9.79 -2.65 -7.55
C TRP A 120 8.90 -3.53 -6.66
N LEU A 121 8.01 -4.32 -7.25
CA LEU A 121 7.12 -5.23 -6.52
C LEU A 121 7.91 -6.30 -5.75
N ALA A 122 9.00 -6.83 -6.31
CA ALA A 122 9.87 -7.77 -5.61
C ALA A 122 10.52 -7.13 -4.39
N ALA A 123 11.07 -5.93 -4.53
CA ALA A 123 11.63 -5.17 -3.41
C ALA A 123 10.57 -4.80 -2.37
N PHE A 124 9.35 -4.47 -2.80
CA PHE A 124 8.21 -4.19 -1.92
C PHE A 124 7.85 -5.41 -1.07
N ARG A 125 7.80 -6.60 -1.67
CA ARG A 125 7.57 -7.85 -0.92
C ARG A 125 8.59 -8.04 0.20
N ASP A 126 9.87 -7.82 -0.08
CA ASP A 126 10.93 -7.99 0.90
C ASP A 126 10.87 -6.91 1.99
N ALA A 127 10.51 -5.67 1.63
CA ALA A 127 10.29 -4.58 2.59
C ALA A 127 9.09 -4.85 3.50
N VAL A 128 7.99 -5.40 2.97
CA VAL A 128 6.82 -5.82 3.76
C VAL A 128 7.21 -6.93 4.74
N ALA A 129 7.93 -7.96 4.27
CA ALA A 129 8.38 -9.06 5.14
C ALA A 129 9.26 -8.56 6.29
N GLN A 130 10.15 -7.60 6.03
CA GLN A 130 10.98 -6.98 7.06
C GLN A 130 10.15 -6.15 8.04
N ALA A 131 9.21 -5.34 7.57
CA ALA A 131 8.33 -4.54 8.42
C ALA A 131 7.44 -5.43 9.30
N GLU A 132 6.95 -6.56 8.77
CA GLU A 132 6.21 -7.57 9.55
C GLU A 132 7.08 -8.23 10.62
N ALA A 133 8.33 -8.55 10.32
CA ALA A 133 9.27 -9.10 11.31
C ALA A 133 9.51 -8.09 12.44
N GLU A 134 9.72 -6.81 12.13
CA GLU A 134 9.87 -5.74 13.11
C GLU A 134 8.60 -5.56 13.97
N PHE A 135 7.42 -5.68 13.37
CA PHE A 135 6.15 -5.66 14.11
C PHE A 135 6.05 -6.83 15.09
N ARG A 136 6.40 -8.05 14.64
CA ARG A 136 6.43 -9.25 15.49
C ARG A 136 7.40 -9.10 16.66
N ASP A 137 8.58 -8.58 16.41
CA ASP A 137 9.58 -8.30 17.45
C ASP A 137 9.06 -7.29 18.50
N ALA A 138 8.30 -6.28 18.03
CA ALA A 138 7.78 -5.24 18.91
C ALA A 138 6.61 -5.70 19.82
N VAL A 139 5.73 -6.58 19.33
CA VAL A 139 4.50 -6.96 20.05
C VAL A 139 4.52 -8.41 20.54
N GLY A 140 5.44 -9.24 20.05
CA GLY A 140 5.53 -10.67 20.26
C GLY A 140 4.74 -11.49 19.23
N ASP A 141 5.23 -12.69 18.93
CA ASP A 141 4.69 -13.57 17.88
C ASP A 141 3.23 -13.94 18.08
N GLU A 142 2.84 -14.23 19.32
CA GLU A 142 1.46 -14.62 19.65
C GLU A 142 0.50 -13.46 19.39
N VAL A 143 0.82 -12.26 19.85
CA VAL A 143 0.00 -11.05 19.64
C VAL A 143 -0.08 -10.72 18.16
N ALA A 144 1.04 -10.76 17.44
CA ALA A 144 1.07 -10.50 16.01
C ALA A 144 0.19 -11.47 15.22
N THR A 145 0.20 -12.75 15.59
CA THR A 145 -0.63 -13.80 14.97
C THR A 145 -2.12 -13.55 15.24
N VAL A 146 -2.50 -13.24 16.47
CA VAL A 146 -3.90 -12.93 16.83
C VAL A 146 -4.39 -11.69 16.10
N VAL A 147 -3.56 -10.64 15.99
CA VAL A 147 -3.90 -9.43 15.23
C VAL A 147 -4.13 -9.75 13.77
N ALA A 148 -3.24 -10.52 13.12
CA ALA A 148 -3.39 -10.90 11.72
C ALA A 148 -4.68 -11.69 11.48
N LEU A 149 -4.96 -12.71 12.29
CA LEU A 149 -6.19 -13.52 12.21
C LEU A 149 -7.45 -12.67 12.44
N GLY A 150 -7.41 -11.75 13.39
CA GLY A 150 -8.53 -10.84 13.66
C GLY A 150 -8.81 -9.90 12.50
N LEU A 151 -7.77 -9.37 11.86
CA LEU A 151 -7.90 -8.52 10.70
C LEU A 151 -8.41 -9.28 9.47
N GLU A 152 -7.92 -10.50 9.22
CA GLU A 152 -8.43 -11.37 8.16
C GLU A 152 -9.94 -11.66 8.35
N ALA A 153 -10.34 -12.03 9.56
CA ALA A 153 -11.73 -12.33 9.88
C ALA A 153 -12.65 -11.10 9.73
N TYR A 154 -12.14 -9.91 10.04
CA TYR A 154 -12.90 -8.66 9.92
C TYR A 154 -12.99 -8.15 8.47
N ALA A 155 -11.97 -8.40 7.66
CA ALA A 155 -11.88 -7.96 6.26
C ALA A 155 -12.55 -8.93 5.25
N ALA A 156 -12.91 -10.15 5.69
CA ALA A 156 -13.64 -11.12 4.88
C ALA A 156 -15.12 -10.72 4.76
#